data_530fbfa617b3d2516803a2b2fec28c09
#
_entry.id   530fbfa617b3d2516803a2b2fec28c09
#
_cell.length_a   1.000
_cell.length_b   1.000
_cell.length_c   1.000
_cell.angle_alpha   90.00
_cell.angle_beta   90.00
_cell.angle_gamma   90.00
#
_symmetry.space_group_name_H-M   'P 1'
#
loop_
_entity.id
_entity.type
_entity.pdbx_description
1 polymer ?
#
loop_
_entity_poly.entity_id
_entity_poly.type
_entity_poly.pdbx_seq_one_letter_code
_entity_poly.pdbx_strand_id
1 'polypeptide(L)'
;MSNIIPFESGNLPAYFKEVDVSALNTDLTNHSGGGFPIISIKGKIFTVVRDGVRTVLPNPKDPDSPATAIDVVVVKANKGTSKVFYAGGYSEGGDQKKPDCFSNTGDKPDPSVKSPQAKSCATCTHNQWGSRTGENGGKGKACQDSVRIAIAAPGMLNDPMLLRVPPASIRALGEFGQACAKRGLPYNAVVTKLGFDMESPTPKLVFRPVGMLDDKGFAQVQDVANSDTVASILGKVGSPDALPAPTAKVEAPKVEEAPAPKVEAAPKKKVEVKEIDTSDLNLDDLNFDD
;
A
#
# COMPACT_ATOMS: atom_id res chain seq x y z
N MET A 1 14.96 23.29 -40.43
CA MET A 1 14.17 22.10 -40.04
C MET A 1 14.34 21.94 -38.54
N SER A 2 13.25 21.81 -37.80
CA SER A 2 13.33 21.62 -36.33
C SER A 2 13.71 20.17 -36.04
N ASN A 3 14.78 19.94 -35.25
CA ASN A 3 15.17 18.60 -34.79
C ASN A 3 14.44 18.20 -33.51
N ILE A 4 13.26 18.79 -33.26
CA ILE A 4 12.50 18.63 -32.02
C ILE A 4 11.22 17.84 -32.34
N ILE A 5 11.04 16.73 -31.61
CA ILE A 5 9.78 15.97 -31.57
C ILE A 5 9.02 16.45 -30.33
N PRO A 6 7.72 16.78 -30.41
CA PRO A 6 6.94 17.18 -29.25
C PRO A 6 6.96 16.09 -28.16
N PHE A 7 7.13 16.49 -26.90
CA PHE A 7 7.25 15.58 -25.76
C PHE A 7 6.01 14.67 -25.59
N GLU A 8 4.85 15.17 -25.96
CA GLU A 8 3.55 14.46 -25.84
C GLU A 8 3.24 13.51 -27.01
N SER A 9 4.15 13.42 -28.02
CA SER A 9 3.95 12.48 -29.11
C SER A 9 4.13 11.05 -28.57
N GLY A 10 3.07 10.24 -28.60
CA GLY A 10 3.06 8.86 -28.12
C GLY A 10 3.96 7.89 -28.91
N ASN A 11 4.69 8.38 -29.92
CA ASN A 11 5.62 7.62 -30.73
C ASN A 11 7.07 7.97 -30.36
N LEU A 12 7.67 7.19 -29.49
CA LEU A 12 9.11 7.30 -29.24
C LEU A 12 9.91 6.90 -30.48
N PRO A 13 10.97 7.64 -30.84
CA PRO A 13 11.88 7.25 -31.91
C PRO A 13 12.42 5.84 -31.73
N ALA A 14 12.60 5.11 -32.83
CA ALA A 14 12.98 3.69 -32.80
C ALA A 14 14.32 3.44 -32.07
N TYR A 15 15.24 4.40 -32.11
CA TYR A 15 16.54 4.29 -31.44
C TYR A 15 16.46 4.26 -29.90
N PHE A 16 15.37 4.74 -29.28
CA PHE A 16 15.17 4.60 -27.83
C PHE A 16 14.85 3.16 -27.39
N LYS A 17 14.47 2.27 -28.30
CA LYS A 17 14.19 0.86 -28.00
C LYS A 17 15.46 0.06 -27.67
N GLU A 18 16.61 0.53 -28.10
CA GLU A 18 17.92 -0.12 -27.93
C GLU A 18 18.78 0.54 -26.84
N VAL A 19 18.28 1.61 -26.22
CA VAL A 19 19.01 2.39 -25.24
C VAL A 19 18.49 2.11 -23.84
N ASP A 20 19.38 1.86 -22.90
CA ASP A 20 19.02 1.80 -21.47
C ASP A 20 18.75 3.22 -20.94
N VAL A 21 17.49 3.64 -21.09
CA VAL A 21 17.00 4.96 -20.66
C VAL A 21 17.17 5.15 -19.15
N SER A 22 17.12 4.09 -18.37
CA SER A 22 17.29 4.15 -16.91
C SER A 22 18.71 4.54 -16.56
N ALA A 23 19.71 3.92 -17.20
CA ALA A 23 21.12 4.23 -16.98
C ALA A 23 21.45 5.67 -17.38
N LEU A 24 20.93 6.15 -18.53
CA LEU A 24 21.17 7.51 -19.01
C LEU A 24 20.55 8.62 -18.14
N ASN A 25 19.46 8.33 -17.45
CA ASN A 25 18.76 9.31 -16.60
C ASN A 25 19.19 9.25 -15.13
N THR A 26 20.10 8.33 -14.76
CA THR A 26 20.52 8.13 -13.37
C THR A 26 21.05 9.42 -12.74
N ASP A 27 21.81 10.22 -13.48
CA ASP A 27 22.40 11.46 -12.98
C ASP A 27 21.33 12.48 -12.56
N LEU A 28 20.23 12.56 -13.29
CA LEU A 28 19.14 13.49 -12.99
C LEU A 28 18.19 12.92 -11.94
N THR A 29 17.90 11.62 -12.00
CA THR A 29 16.99 10.97 -11.03
C THR A 29 17.56 10.93 -9.63
N ASN A 30 18.90 10.88 -9.48
CA ASN A 30 19.57 10.96 -8.19
C ASN A 30 19.33 12.30 -7.45
N HIS A 31 19.02 13.37 -8.18
CA HIS A 31 18.73 14.68 -7.59
C HIS A 31 17.24 14.84 -7.16
N SER A 32 16.35 14.00 -7.66
CA SER A 32 14.93 14.05 -7.29
C SER A 32 14.62 13.43 -5.93
N GLY A 33 15.63 12.95 -5.19
CA GLY A 33 15.44 12.23 -3.93
C GLY A 33 14.70 10.89 -4.13
N GLY A 34 14.70 10.39 -5.36
CA GLY A 34 13.85 9.34 -5.87
C GLY A 34 14.06 8.02 -5.15
N GLY A 35 13.14 7.73 -4.25
CA GLY A 35 12.86 6.37 -3.84
C GLY A 35 12.01 5.66 -4.89
N PHE A 36 12.01 4.35 -4.87
CA PHE A 36 11.07 3.56 -5.67
C PHE A 36 9.63 3.82 -5.23
N PRO A 37 8.64 3.68 -6.13
CA PRO A 37 7.23 3.83 -5.79
C PRO A 37 6.78 2.76 -4.78
N ILE A 38 5.81 3.12 -3.94
CA ILE A 38 5.27 2.23 -2.91
C ILE A 38 3.77 2.05 -3.13
N ILE A 39 3.28 0.82 -3.12
CA ILE A 39 1.86 0.52 -3.06
C ILE A 39 1.40 0.48 -1.61
N SER A 40 0.54 1.42 -1.25
CA SER A 40 -0.18 1.45 0.02
C SER A 40 -1.51 0.70 -0.12
N ILE A 41 -1.85 -0.07 0.92
CA ILE A 41 -3.08 -0.87 1.01
C ILE A 41 -4.00 -0.38 2.15
N LYS A 42 -3.73 0.82 2.66
CA LYS A 42 -4.50 1.41 3.75
C LYS A 42 -5.96 1.59 3.33
N GLY A 43 -6.90 1.24 4.22
CA GLY A 43 -8.33 1.37 3.95
C GLY A 43 -8.89 0.36 2.93
N LYS A 44 -8.17 -0.73 2.64
CA LYS A 44 -8.53 -1.72 1.61
C LYS A 44 -8.68 -1.12 0.21
N ILE A 45 -7.90 -0.10 -0.09
CA ILE A 45 -7.76 0.50 -1.41
C ILE A 45 -6.29 0.53 -1.80
N PHE A 46 -6.02 0.53 -3.10
CA PHE A 46 -4.67 0.62 -3.62
C PHE A 46 -4.32 2.06 -3.94
N THR A 47 -3.22 2.54 -3.34
CA THR A 47 -2.69 3.89 -3.56
C THR A 47 -1.22 3.78 -3.91
N VAL A 48 -0.80 4.37 -5.02
CA VAL A 48 0.62 4.53 -5.36
C VAL A 48 1.15 5.77 -4.65
N VAL A 49 2.27 5.62 -3.97
CA VAL A 49 3.03 6.73 -3.39
C VAL A 49 4.32 6.85 -4.17
N ARG A 50 4.49 7.95 -4.91
CA ARG A 50 5.66 8.28 -5.71
C ARG A 50 6.11 9.69 -5.35
N ASP A 51 7.36 9.87 -4.95
CA ASP A 51 7.94 11.17 -4.59
C ASP A 51 7.09 11.97 -3.58
N GLY A 52 6.47 11.28 -2.63
CA GLY A 52 5.58 11.87 -1.63
C GLY A 52 4.15 12.11 -2.08
N VAL A 53 3.89 12.06 -3.37
CA VAL A 53 2.54 12.21 -3.93
C VAL A 53 1.78 10.89 -3.81
N ARG A 54 0.53 10.98 -3.34
CA ARG A 54 -0.38 9.84 -3.18
C ARG A 54 -1.43 9.86 -4.27
N THR A 55 -1.45 8.83 -5.10
CA THR A 55 -2.44 8.66 -6.17
C THR A 55 -3.25 7.41 -5.90
N VAL A 56 -4.54 7.56 -5.66
CA VAL A 56 -5.46 6.42 -5.53
C VAL A 56 -5.62 5.77 -6.91
N LEU A 57 -5.45 4.45 -6.97
CA LEU A 57 -5.68 3.74 -8.22
C LEU A 57 -7.19 3.64 -8.47
N PRO A 58 -7.68 4.09 -9.64
CA PRO A 58 -9.08 4.01 -9.98
C PRO A 58 -9.48 2.56 -10.28
N ASN A 59 -10.72 2.22 -10.02
CA ASN A 59 -11.29 0.95 -10.45
C ASN A 59 -11.47 0.96 -11.98
N PRO A 60 -10.93 -0.03 -12.72
CA PRO A 60 -11.05 -0.05 -14.18
C PRO A 60 -12.49 -0.09 -14.72
N LYS A 61 -13.46 -0.53 -13.89
CA LYS A 61 -14.88 -0.61 -14.27
C LYS A 61 -15.68 0.62 -13.88
N ASP A 62 -15.18 1.39 -12.93
CA ASP A 62 -15.82 2.58 -12.37
C ASP A 62 -14.71 3.55 -11.92
N PRO A 63 -14.23 4.43 -12.82
CA PRO A 63 -13.10 5.34 -12.54
C PRO A 63 -13.33 6.29 -11.38
N ASP A 64 -14.56 6.53 -10.97
CA ASP A 64 -14.91 7.39 -9.84
C ASP A 64 -14.77 6.67 -8.49
N SER A 65 -14.62 5.35 -8.51
CA SER A 65 -14.38 4.56 -7.31
C SER A 65 -12.93 4.06 -7.21
N PRO A 66 -12.39 3.88 -5.98
CA PRO A 66 -11.05 3.35 -5.79
C PRO A 66 -10.95 1.87 -6.16
N ALA A 67 -9.80 1.45 -6.68
CA ALA A 67 -9.53 0.04 -6.95
C ALA A 67 -9.44 -0.77 -5.66
N THR A 68 -10.25 -1.81 -5.54
CA THR A 68 -10.16 -2.85 -4.50
C THR A 68 -9.44 -4.10 -4.98
N ALA A 69 -9.10 -4.16 -6.26
CA ALA A 69 -8.26 -5.18 -6.87
C ALA A 69 -7.46 -4.59 -8.03
N ILE A 70 -6.23 -5.05 -8.19
CA ILE A 70 -5.31 -4.64 -9.27
C ILE A 70 -4.64 -5.89 -9.88
N ASP A 71 -4.31 -5.82 -11.16
CA ASP A 71 -3.52 -6.87 -11.80
C ASP A 71 -2.03 -6.49 -11.74
N VAL A 72 -1.21 -7.39 -11.25
CA VAL A 72 0.22 -7.18 -11.04
C VAL A 72 1.02 -8.42 -11.42
N VAL A 73 2.31 -8.23 -11.66
CA VAL A 73 3.31 -9.29 -11.70
C VAL A 73 4.18 -9.16 -10.46
N VAL A 74 4.35 -10.25 -9.71
CA VAL A 74 5.32 -10.30 -8.61
C VAL A 74 6.70 -10.50 -9.21
N VAL A 75 7.45 -9.42 -9.37
CA VAL A 75 8.79 -9.44 -9.99
C VAL A 75 9.77 -10.21 -9.12
N LYS A 76 9.81 -9.90 -7.83
CA LYS A 76 10.69 -10.58 -6.86
C LYS A 76 10.15 -10.42 -5.44
N ALA A 77 10.36 -11.45 -4.61
CA ALA A 77 9.99 -11.42 -3.21
C ALA A 77 11.24 -11.58 -2.32
N ASN A 78 11.21 -10.96 -1.14
CA ASN A 78 12.22 -11.20 -0.13
C ASN A 78 12.03 -12.60 0.47
N LYS A 79 13.13 -13.32 0.73
CA LYS A 79 13.07 -14.65 1.37
C LYS A 79 12.67 -14.58 2.84
N GLY A 80 13.09 -13.51 3.52
CA GLY A 80 12.82 -13.28 4.94
C GLY A 80 11.71 -12.27 5.18
N THR A 81 11.25 -12.21 6.42
CA THR A 81 10.32 -11.17 6.89
C THR A 81 11.10 -9.95 7.34
N SER A 82 10.77 -8.78 6.81
CA SER A 82 11.22 -7.50 7.36
C SER A 82 10.40 -7.16 8.62
N LYS A 83 10.97 -6.32 9.47
CA LYS A 83 10.38 -5.96 10.77
C LYS A 83 10.35 -4.46 10.95
N VAL A 84 9.28 -3.97 11.57
CA VAL A 84 9.09 -2.54 11.86
C VAL A 84 8.48 -2.38 13.25
N PHE A 85 9.08 -1.50 14.05
CA PHE A 85 8.62 -1.18 15.39
C PHE A 85 8.34 0.31 15.54
N TYR A 86 7.21 0.64 16.14
CA TYR A 86 6.79 1.98 16.53
C TYR A 86 6.46 1.97 18.03
N ALA A 87 7.21 2.71 18.84
CA ALA A 87 7.03 2.76 20.29
C ALA A 87 5.66 3.29 20.72
N GLY A 88 5.14 4.29 20.00
CA GLY A 88 3.80 4.85 20.24
C GLY A 88 2.66 4.05 19.62
N GLY A 89 2.91 2.87 19.06
CA GLY A 89 1.95 2.14 18.25
C GLY A 89 1.78 2.77 16.85
N TYR A 90 1.16 2.03 15.95
CA TYR A 90 0.79 2.54 14.63
C TYR A 90 -0.59 3.21 14.74
N SER A 91 -0.68 4.53 14.61
CA SER A 91 -1.95 5.24 14.52
C SER A 91 -2.31 5.45 13.04
N GLU A 92 -3.50 5.02 12.64
CA GLU A 92 -3.96 5.12 11.25
C GLU A 92 -4.16 6.55 10.74
N GLY A 93 -4.21 7.54 11.61
CA GLY A 93 -4.43 8.95 11.27
C GLY A 93 -3.31 9.91 11.65
N GLY A 94 -2.27 9.43 12.34
CA GLY A 94 -1.17 10.28 12.81
C GLY A 94 -0.17 10.64 11.71
N ASP A 95 0.60 11.70 11.95
CA ASP A 95 1.77 12.05 11.16
C ASP A 95 2.63 10.80 10.97
N GLN A 96 3.06 10.55 9.74
CA GLN A 96 3.88 9.39 9.41
C GLN A 96 5.27 9.54 10.04
N LYS A 97 5.37 9.17 11.31
CA LYS A 97 6.66 9.10 11.98
C LYS A 97 7.48 7.99 11.37
N LYS A 98 8.79 8.23 11.26
CA LYS A 98 9.73 7.17 10.93
C LYS A 98 9.63 6.09 12.01
N PRO A 99 9.80 4.80 11.67
CA PRO A 99 9.82 3.75 12.67
C PRO A 99 10.98 3.97 13.65
N ASP A 100 10.74 3.67 14.92
CA ASP A 100 11.76 3.77 15.97
C ASP A 100 12.85 2.70 15.77
N CYS A 101 12.46 1.54 15.25
CA CYS A 101 13.39 0.48 14.87
C CYS A 101 12.82 -0.29 13.68
N PHE A 102 13.69 -0.68 12.74
CA PHE A 102 13.30 -1.54 11.62
C PHE A 102 14.45 -2.46 11.20
N SER A 103 14.09 -3.52 10.49
CA SER A 103 15.01 -4.47 9.88
C SER A 103 14.47 -4.90 8.52
N ASN A 104 15.24 -4.69 7.47
CA ASN A 104 14.86 -5.11 6.11
C ASN A 104 15.04 -6.62 5.91
N THR A 105 15.96 -7.25 6.65
CA THR A 105 16.26 -8.70 6.58
C THR A 105 15.55 -9.51 7.65
N GLY A 106 15.13 -8.87 8.75
CA GLY A 106 14.50 -9.53 9.89
C GLY A 106 15.47 -10.10 10.93
N ASP A 107 16.78 -10.07 10.68
CA ASP A 107 17.78 -10.69 11.53
C ASP A 107 18.33 -9.71 12.60
N LYS A 108 18.65 -8.51 12.17
CA LYS A 108 19.21 -7.44 13.00
C LYS A 108 18.64 -6.08 12.57
N PRO A 109 18.63 -5.08 13.46
CA PRO A 109 18.26 -3.72 13.07
C PRO A 109 19.09 -3.21 11.90
N ASP A 110 18.46 -2.41 11.04
CA ASP A 110 19.14 -1.75 9.93
C ASP A 110 20.22 -0.79 10.47
N PRO A 111 21.40 -0.68 9.84
CA PRO A 111 22.47 0.22 10.28
C PRO A 111 22.07 1.70 10.39
N SER A 112 21.06 2.13 9.67
CA SER A 112 20.54 3.51 9.70
C SER A 112 19.64 3.81 10.92
N VAL A 113 19.28 2.79 11.70
CA VAL A 113 18.47 2.95 12.92
C VAL A 113 19.31 3.63 14.00
N LYS A 114 18.88 4.83 14.43
CA LYS A 114 19.61 5.62 15.44
C LYS A 114 19.59 4.99 16.83
N SER A 115 18.48 4.34 17.19
CA SER A 115 18.27 3.73 18.51
C SER A 115 17.76 2.29 18.36
N PRO A 116 18.64 1.32 18.02
CA PRO A 116 18.23 -0.06 17.86
C PRO A 116 17.75 -0.65 19.18
N GLN A 117 16.57 -1.31 19.17
CA GLN A 117 15.94 -1.86 20.36
C GLN A 117 16.62 -3.14 20.88
N ALA A 118 17.41 -3.79 20.05
CA ALA A 118 18.22 -4.97 20.41
C ALA A 118 19.33 -5.17 19.38
N LYS A 119 20.33 -5.97 19.70
CA LYS A 119 21.40 -6.37 18.77
C LYS A 119 20.90 -7.36 17.70
N SER A 120 19.91 -8.18 18.04
CA SER A 120 19.28 -9.18 17.15
C SER A 120 17.76 -9.11 17.27
N CYS A 121 17.07 -9.21 16.14
CA CYS A 121 15.61 -9.25 16.10
C CYS A 121 15.04 -10.52 16.77
N ALA A 122 15.77 -11.63 16.75
CA ALA A 122 15.34 -12.87 17.36
C ALA A 122 15.20 -12.76 18.90
N THR A 123 16.10 -12.01 19.55
CA THR A 123 16.11 -11.84 21.01
C THR A 123 15.45 -10.54 21.47
N CYS A 124 14.91 -9.74 20.55
CA CYS A 124 14.27 -8.47 20.86
C CYS A 124 12.93 -8.70 21.58
N THR A 125 12.75 -8.02 22.73
CA THR A 125 11.52 -8.11 23.55
C THR A 125 10.28 -7.69 22.76
N HIS A 126 10.39 -6.70 21.89
CA HIS A 126 9.29 -6.22 21.05
C HIS A 126 8.89 -7.20 19.93
N ASN A 127 9.76 -8.15 19.59
CA ASN A 127 9.49 -9.19 18.60
C ASN A 127 8.90 -10.46 19.20
N GLN A 128 8.70 -10.52 20.53
CA GLN A 128 8.11 -11.67 21.19
C GLN A 128 6.57 -11.60 21.13
N TRP A 129 5.93 -12.78 21.05
CA TRP A 129 4.47 -12.86 21.13
C TRP A 129 3.99 -12.39 22.51
N GLY A 130 2.95 -11.56 22.52
CA GLY A 130 2.44 -10.95 23.75
C GLY A 130 3.11 -9.63 24.12
N SER A 131 4.11 -9.15 23.36
CA SER A 131 4.75 -7.84 23.59
C SER A 131 3.83 -6.65 23.28
N ARG A 132 2.68 -6.88 22.65
CA ARG A 132 1.61 -5.89 22.43
C ARG A 132 0.27 -6.52 22.76
N THR A 133 -0.57 -5.75 23.46
CA THR A 133 -2.00 -6.05 23.63
C THR A 133 -2.78 -5.07 22.77
N GLY A 134 -3.64 -5.57 21.89
CA GLY A 134 -4.55 -4.75 21.08
C GLY A 134 -5.71 -4.20 21.92
N GLU A 135 -6.45 -3.23 21.39
CA GLU A 135 -7.60 -2.61 22.04
C GLU A 135 -8.68 -3.63 22.46
N ASN A 136 -8.82 -4.71 21.68
CA ASN A 136 -9.76 -5.81 21.97
C ASN A 136 -9.15 -6.92 22.86
N GLY A 137 -8.05 -6.67 23.57
CA GLY A 137 -7.37 -7.63 24.43
C GLY A 137 -6.57 -8.72 23.71
N GLY A 138 -6.57 -8.73 22.37
CA GLY A 138 -5.80 -9.68 21.57
C GLY A 138 -4.29 -9.48 21.76
N LYS A 139 -3.57 -10.59 22.00
CA LYS A 139 -2.10 -10.55 22.08
C LYS A 139 -1.45 -10.56 20.71
N GLY A 140 -0.36 -9.82 20.54
CA GLY A 140 0.41 -9.74 19.32
C GLY A 140 1.87 -9.36 19.57
N LYS A 141 2.61 -9.10 18.51
CA LYS A 141 3.94 -8.54 18.58
C LYS A 141 3.89 -7.02 18.43
N ALA A 142 4.67 -6.28 19.24
CA ALA A 142 4.85 -4.85 19.08
C ALA A 142 5.67 -4.54 17.81
N CYS A 143 6.68 -5.37 17.52
CA CYS A 143 7.43 -5.33 16.27
C CYS A 143 6.68 -6.12 15.20
N GLN A 144 6.19 -5.43 14.16
CA GLN A 144 5.37 -6.02 13.11
C GLN A 144 6.22 -6.67 12.03
N ASP A 145 5.81 -7.85 11.60
CA ASP A 145 6.42 -8.58 10.48
C ASP A 145 5.78 -8.13 9.16
N SER A 146 6.55 -8.10 8.09
CA SER A 146 6.03 -7.94 6.72
C SER A 146 6.97 -8.61 5.73
N VAL A 147 6.45 -9.02 4.56
CA VAL A 147 7.30 -9.46 3.46
C VAL A 147 7.35 -8.35 2.41
N ARG A 148 8.56 -7.91 2.07
CA ARG A 148 8.78 -6.95 0.98
C ARG A 148 8.77 -7.70 -0.35
N ILE A 149 7.95 -7.25 -1.28
CA ILE A 149 7.91 -7.76 -2.65
C ILE A 149 8.00 -6.59 -3.63
N ALA A 150 8.70 -6.80 -4.72
CA ALA A 150 8.67 -5.92 -5.88
C ALA A 150 7.54 -6.40 -6.78
N ILE A 151 6.61 -5.52 -7.11
CA ILE A 151 5.52 -5.78 -8.04
C ILE A 151 5.55 -4.76 -9.18
N ALA A 152 5.05 -5.13 -10.35
CA ALA A 152 4.89 -4.22 -11.47
C ALA A 152 3.53 -4.43 -12.13
N ALA A 153 2.98 -3.39 -12.76
CA ALA A 153 1.79 -3.53 -13.60
C ALA A 153 2.15 -4.32 -14.88
N PRO A 154 1.28 -5.21 -15.39
CA PRO A 154 1.59 -6.03 -16.57
C PRO A 154 1.96 -5.22 -17.82
N GLY A 155 1.43 -3.99 -17.96
CA GLY A 155 1.77 -3.06 -19.05
C GLY A 155 2.99 -2.16 -18.80
N MET A 156 3.58 -2.19 -17.58
CA MET A 156 4.69 -1.33 -17.17
C MET A 156 5.70 -2.10 -16.31
N LEU A 157 6.25 -3.18 -16.87
CA LEU A 157 7.13 -4.10 -16.15
C LEU A 157 8.44 -3.45 -15.68
N ASN A 158 8.88 -2.39 -16.36
CA ASN A 158 10.09 -1.62 -16.01
C ASN A 158 9.91 -0.63 -14.84
N ASP A 159 8.71 -0.53 -14.28
CA ASP A 159 8.43 0.36 -13.16
C ASP A 159 8.05 -0.46 -11.89
N PRO A 160 9.01 -1.15 -11.27
CA PRO A 160 8.74 -1.97 -10.11
C PRO A 160 8.45 -1.10 -8.88
N MET A 161 7.45 -1.51 -8.11
CA MET A 161 6.97 -0.84 -6.91
C MET A 161 7.11 -1.74 -5.69
N LEU A 162 7.37 -1.15 -4.52
CA LEU A 162 7.36 -1.88 -3.27
C LEU A 162 5.91 -2.15 -2.82
N LEU A 163 5.60 -3.41 -2.55
CA LEU A 163 4.45 -3.79 -1.73
C LEU A 163 4.95 -4.48 -0.46
N ARG A 164 4.46 -4.01 0.70
CA ARG A 164 4.68 -4.68 1.98
C ARG A 164 3.48 -5.56 2.28
N VAL A 165 3.69 -6.85 2.20
CA VAL A 165 2.66 -7.86 2.52
C VAL A 165 2.53 -7.95 4.04
N PRO A 166 1.37 -7.60 4.61
CA PRO A 166 1.17 -7.60 6.06
C PRO A 166 1.14 -9.02 6.63
N PRO A 167 1.32 -9.18 7.96
CA PRO A 167 1.39 -10.50 8.60
C PRO A 167 0.21 -11.40 8.26
N ALA A 168 -1.01 -10.85 8.24
CA ALA A 168 -2.24 -11.59 7.93
C ALA A 168 -2.27 -12.16 6.51
N SER A 169 -1.43 -11.66 5.60
CA SER A 169 -1.38 -12.04 4.18
C SER A 169 -0.16 -12.88 3.79
N ILE A 170 0.81 -13.07 4.70
CA ILE A 170 2.04 -13.82 4.42
C ILE A 170 1.73 -15.26 4.02
N ARG A 171 0.76 -15.88 4.70
CA ARG A 171 0.32 -17.22 4.38
C ARG A 171 -0.26 -17.31 2.96
N ALA A 172 -1.12 -16.37 2.57
CA ALA A 172 -1.72 -16.32 1.23
C ALA A 172 -0.66 -16.12 0.14
N LEU A 173 0.39 -15.31 0.40
CA LEU A 173 1.54 -15.18 -0.51
C LEU A 173 2.28 -16.51 -0.67
N GLY A 174 2.52 -17.24 0.42
CA GLY A 174 3.15 -18.57 0.39
C GLY A 174 2.32 -19.60 -0.38
N GLU A 175 1.01 -19.63 -0.16
CA GLU A 175 0.07 -20.52 -0.86
C GLU A 175 0.03 -20.22 -2.36
N PHE A 176 0.08 -18.93 -2.75
CA PHE A 176 0.22 -18.51 -4.15
C PHE A 176 1.50 -19.05 -4.77
N GLY A 177 2.66 -18.90 -4.10
CA GLY A 177 3.93 -19.44 -4.59
C GLY A 177 3.91 -20.97 -4.75
N GLN A 178 3.30 -21.67 -3.80
CA GLN A 178 3.13 -23.14 -3.90
C GLN A 178 2.20 -23.54 -5.04
N ALA A 179 1.11 -22.79 -5.27
CA ALA A 179 0.19 -23.05 -6.36
C ALA A 179 0.87 -22.87 -7.74
N CYS A 180 1.75 -21.89 -7.88
CA CYS A 180 2.58 -21.71 -9.07
C CYS A 180 3.56 -22.89 -9.24
N ALA A 181 4.27 -23.24 -8.17
CA ALA A 181 5.27 -24.32 -8.21
C ALA A 181 4.65 -25.68 -8.57
N LYS A 182 3.48 -26.02 -8.03
CA LYS A 182 2.73 -27.25 -8.36
C LYS A 182 2.36 -27.34 -9.86
N ARG A 183 2.28 -26.21 -10.55
CA ARG A 183 2.00 -26.13 -11.99
C ARG A 183 3.27 -26.01 -12.85
N GLY A 184 4.44 -26.06 -12.23
CA GLY A 184 5.72 -25.86 -12.91
C GLY A 184 5.96 -24.43 -13.40
N LEU A 185 5.23 -23.45 -12.85
CA LEU A 185 5.30 -22.05 -13.27
C LEU A 185 6.14 -21.23 -12.29
N PRO A 186 7.11 -20.43 -12.77
CA PRO A 186 7.72 -19.43 -11.93
C PRO A 186 6.70 -18.34 -11.61
N TYR A 187 6.61 -17.93 -10.35
CA TYR A 187 5.62 -16.94 -9.89
C TYR A 187 5.71 -15.59 -10.62
N ASN A 188 6.89 -15.22 -11.09
CA ASN A 188 7.14 -13.98 -11.79
C ASN A 188 6.79 -14.03 -13.30
N ALA A 189 6.36 -15.16 -13.81
CA ALA A 189 5.73 -15.27 -15.11
C ALA A 189 4.20 -15.12 -15.04
N VAL A 190 3.63 -15.05 -13.81
CA VAL A 190 2.19 -15.10 -13.60
C VAL A 190 1.63 -13.69 -13.36
N VAL A 191 0.66 -13.31 -14.18
CA VAL A 191 -0.18 -12.12 -13.91
C VAL A 191 -1.16 -12.49 -12.80
N THR A 192 -1.11 -11.71 -11.73
CA THR A 192 -1.82 -12.00 -10.48
C THR A 192 -2.79 -10.87 -10.17
N LYS A 193 -4.05 -11.20 -9.99
CA LYS A 193 -5.02 -10.28 -9.40
C LYS A 193 -4.79 -10.22 -7.90
N LEU A 194 -4.34 -9.07 -7.45
CA LEU A 194 -4.15 -8.73 -6.05
C LEU A 194 -5.40 -8.01 -5.58
N GLY A 195 -6.06 -8.53 -4.56
CA GLY A 195 -7.28 -7.96 -4.00
C GLY A 195 -7.29 -8.07 -2.48
N PHE A 196 -8.41 -7.72 -1.87
CA PHE A 196 -8.60 -7.80 -0.43
C PHE A 196 -9.59 -8.90 -0.07
N ASP A 197 -9.36 -9.53 1.08
CA ASP A 197 -10.37 -10.28 1.82
C ASP A 197 -11.29 -9.26 2.50
N MET A 198 -12.50 -9.11 1.97
CA MET A 198 -13.45 -8.10 2.44
C MET A 198 -14.05 -8.45 3.82
N GLU A 199 -14.04 -9.72 4.21
CA GLU A 199 -14.53 -10.19 5.53
C GLU A 199 -13.51 -9.90 6.65
N SER A 200 -12.23 -9.76 6.30
CA SER A 200 -11.19 -9.43 7.29
C SER A 200 -11.38 -8.00 7.81
N PRO A 201 -11.32 -7.74 9.13
CA PRO A 201 -11.40 -6.37 9.67
C PRO A 201 -10.20 -5.49 9.28
N THR A 202 -9.05 -6.11 8.98
CA THR A 202 -7.82 -5.43 8.56
C THR A 202 -7.49 -5.72 7.11
N PRO A 203 -6.68 -4.88 6.42
CA PRO A 203 -6.25 -5.15 5.06
C PRO A 203 -5.53 -6.51 4.97
N LYS A 204 -6.21 -7.51 4.43
CA LYS A 204 -5.68 -8.85 4.17
C LYS A 204 -5.71 -9.09 2.67
N LEU A 205 -4.53 -9.32 2.09
CA LEU A 205 -4.36 -9.50 0.65
C LEU A 205 -4.68 -10.93 0.21
N VAL A 206 -5.27 -11.03 -0.96
CA VAL A 206 -5.55 -12.29 -1.67
C VAL A 206 -4.85 -12.25 -3.02
N PHE A 207 -4.17 -13.34 -3.38
CA PHE A 207 -3.40 -13.49 -4.62
C PHE A 207 -4.10 -14.51 -5.52
N ARG A 208 -4.59 -14.08 -6.69
CA ARG A 208 -5.28 -14.97 -7.64
C ARG A 208 -4.59 -14.93 -9.00
N PRO A 209 -4.04 -16.04 -9.50
CA PRO A 209 -3.52 -16.09 -10.87
C PRO A 209 -4.64 -15.79 -11.88
N VAL A 210 -4.40 -14.89 -12.85
CA VAL A 210 -5.37 -14.52 -13.89
C VAL A 210 -4.82 -14.71 -15.30
N GLY A 211 -3.50 -14.85 -15.46
CA GLY A 211 -2.86 -15.04 -16.76
C GLY A 211 -1.37 -15.29 -16.61
N MET A 212 -0.69 -15.34 -17.74
CA MET A 212 0.76 -15.47 -17.83
C MET A 212 1.30 -14.41 -18.79
N LEU A 213 2.52 -13.98 -18.54
CA LEU A 213 3.26 -13.15 -19.48
C LEU A 213 3.64 -13.98 -20.72
N ASP A 214 3.76 -13.31 -21.84
CA ASP A 214 4.41 -13.87 -23.03
C ASP A 214 5.95 -13.93 -22.85
N ASP A 215 6.65 -14.53 -23.81
CA ASP A 215 8.10 -14.70 -23.75
C ASP A 215 8.85 -13.37 -23.57
N LYS A 216 8.38 -12.30 -24.23
CA LYS A 216 8.97 -10.96 -24.14
C LYS A 216 8.78 -10.35 -22.77
N GLY A 217 7.57 -10.41 -22.25
CA GLY A 217 7.23 -9.91 -20.92
C GLY A 217 7.96 -10.68 -19.82
N PHE A 218 8.09 -12.00 -19.98
CA PHE A 218 8.85 -12.82 -19.03
C PHE A 218 10.35 -12.49 -19.05
N ALA A 219 10.97 -12.35 -20.23
CA ALA A 219 12.36 -11.93 -20.36
C ALA A 219 12.58 -10.57 -19.69
N GLN A 220 11.70 -9.59 -19.93
CA GLN A 220 11.75 -8.27 -19.31
C GLN A 220 11.66 -8.34 -17.78
N VAL A 221 10.77 -9.16 -17.23
CA VAL A 221 10.67 -9.35 -15.77
C VAL A 221 11.94 -9.96 -15.19
N GLN A 222 12.61 -10.88 -15.88
CA GLN A 222 13.88 -11.45 -15.44
C GLN A 222 14.98 -10.39 -15.36
N ASP A 223 15.06 -9.51 -16.34
CA ASP A 223 16.02 -8.40 -16.35
C ASP A 223 15.73 -7.42 -15.19
N VAL A 224 14.47 -6.99 -15.06
CA VAL A 224 14.05 -6.10 -13.97
C VAL A 224 14.27 -6.71 -12.59
N ALA A 225 14.04 -8.03 -12.44
CA ALA A 225 14.25 -8.74 -11.17
C ALA A 225 15.71 -8.72 -10.68
N ASN A 226 16.66 -8.48 -11.57
CA ASN A 226 18.07 -8.38 -11.26
C ASN A 226 18.59 -6.92 -11.17
N SER A 227 17.72 -5.94 -11.36
CA SER A 227 18.08 -4.51 -11.28
C SER A 227 18.38 -4.04 -9.87
N ASP A 228 19.18 -2.96 -9.76
CA ASP A 228 19.47 -2.29 -8.49
C ASP A 228 18.22 -1.70 -7.83
N THR A 229 17.24 -1.26 -8.63
CA THR A 229 15.94 -0.80 -8.14
C THR A 229 15.23 -1.91 -7.36
N VAL A 230 15.16 -3.12 -7.90
CA VAL A 230 14.55 -4.25 -7.20
C VAL A 230 15.38 -4.67 -5.99
N ALA A 231 16.71 -4.61 -6.06
CA ALA A 231 17.58 -4.86 -4.91
C ALA A 231 17.29 -3.85 -3.78
N SER A 232 17.10 -2.58 -4.10
CA SER A 232 16.74 -1.52 -3.17
C SER A 232 15.32 -1.71 -2.61
N ILE A 233 14.34 -2.04 -3.44
CA ILE A 233 12.96 -2.40 -3.02
C ILE A 233 12.99 -3.51 -1.98
N LEU A 234 13.84 -4.52 -2.16
CA LEU A 234 13.96 -5.64 -1.24
C LEU A 234 14.85 -5.33 0.00
N GLY A 235 15.42 -4.12 0.09
CA GLY A 235 16.25 -3.69 1.21
C GLY A 235 17.64 -4.33 1.25
N LYS A 236 18.18 -4.74 0.11
CA LYS A 236 19.53 -5.32 -0.01
C LYS A 236 20.62 -4.28 -0.17
N VAL A 237 20.31 -3.11 -0.71
CA VAL A 237 21.16 -1.94 -0.84
C VAL A 237 20.56 -0.87 0.06
N GLY A 238 21.38 -0.16 0.84
CA GLY A 238 20.95 0.77 1.88
C GLY A 238 19.96 1.83 1.40
N SER A 239 18.70 1.43 1.34
CA SER A 239 17.59 2.33 1.09
C SER A 239 17.15 2.90 2.43
N PRO A 240 17.15 4.21 2.61
CA PRO A 240 16.33 4.79 3.65
C PRO A 240 14.88 4.44 3.29
N ASP A 241 14.23 3.64 4.12
CA ASP A 241 12.77 3.45 4.11
C ASP A 241 12.08 4.75 4.59
N ALA A 242 12.45 5.84 3.97
CA ALA A 242 11.73 7.08 4.05
C ALA A 242 10.53 6.91 3.12
N LEU A 243 9.38 6.52 3.69
CA LEU A 243 8.16 7.17 3.23
C LEU A 243 8.54 8.66 3.26
N PRO A 244 8.55 9.38 2.13
CA PRO A 244 8.84 10.79 2.16
C PRO A 244 7.89 11.40 3.17
N ALA A 245 8.43 12.17 4.13
CA ALA A 245 7.62 12.97 5.00
C ALA A 245 6.67 13.77 4.10
N PRO A 246 5.39 13.91 4.43
CA PRO A 246 4.50 14.75 3.66
C PRO A 246 5.12 16.14 3.63
N THR A 247 5.69 16.52 2.49
CA THR A 247 6.07 17.89 2.23
C THR A 247 4.79 18.70 2.28
N ALA A 248 4.74 19.63 3.23
CA ALA A 248 3.84 20.76 3.37
C ALA A 248 2.37 20.49 3.00
N LYS A 249 1.49 20.72 3.99
CA LYS A 249 0.09 21.08 3.77
C LYS A 249 0.01 21.91 2.48
N VAL A 250 -0.58 21.34 1.44
CA VAL A 250 -1.28 22.16 0.49
C VAL A 250 -2.45 22.73 1.28
N GLU A 251 -2.34 23.98 1.71
CA GLU A 251 -3.48 24.72 2.22
C GLU A 251 -4.55 24.62 1.12
N ALA A 252 -5.68 24.02 1.51
CA ALA A 252 -6.86 24.08 0.67
C ALA A 252 -7.12 25.57 0.35
N PRO A 253 -7.46 25.92 -0.90
CA PRO A 253 -7.79 27.29 -1.22
C PRO A 253 -8.90 27.75 -0.27
N LYS A 254 -8.62 28.81 0.49
CA LYS A 254 -9.57 29.48 1.35
C LYS A 254 -10.71 29.94 0.45
N VAL A 255 -11.82 29.22 0.47
CA VAL A 255 -13.05 29.68 -0.14
C VAL A 255 -13.45 30.90 0.69
N GLU A 256 -13.34 32.07 0.10
CA GLU A 256 -13.86 33.33 0.65
C GLU A 256 -15.37 33.14 0.78
N GLU A 257 -15.82 33.03 2.02
CA GLU A 257 -17.22 32.94 2.39
C GLU A 257 -17.90 34.26 1.99
N ALA A 258 -18.75 34.20 0.98
CA ALA A 258 -19.59 35.31 0.58
C ALA A 258 -20.52 35.67 1.75
N PRO A 259 -20.77 36.95 2.04
CA PRO A 259 -21.55 37.38 3.21
C PRO A 259 -22.99 36.87 3.10
N ALA A 260 -23.43 36.15 4.13
CA ALA A 260 -24.77 35.63 4.25
C ALA A 260 -25.81 36.79 4.31
N PRO A 261 -26.95 36.66 3.61
CA PRO A 261 -28.02 37.64 3.73
C PRO A 261 -28.66 37.55 5.13
N LYS A 262 -28.82 38.72 5.77
CA LYS A 262 -29.55 38.86 7.02
C LYS A 262 -31.02 38.45 6.83
N VAL A 263 -31.43 37.35 7.47
CA VAL A 263 -32.84 36.99 7.60
C VAL A 263 -33.35 37.51 8.93
N GLU A 264 -34.34 38.36 8.85
CA GLU A 264 -35.10 38.92 9.98
C GLU A 264 -35.82 37.78 10.74
N ALA A 265 -35.78 37.89 12.07
CA ALA A 265 -36.36 36.91 12.98
C ALA A 265 -37.90 37.02 12.97
N ALA A 266 -38.60 35.95 12.62
CA ALA A 266 -40.01 35.76 12.85
C ALA A 266 -40.27 35.03 14.18
N PRO A 267 -41.40 35.30 14.89
CA PRO A 267 -41.60 34.96 16.29
C PRO A 267 -41.88 33.49 16.54
N LYS A 268 -41.27 32.98 17.61
CA LYS A 268 -41.42 31.58 18.10
C LYS A 268 -42.85 31.32 18.58
N LYS A 269 -43.60 30.45 17.90
CA LYS A 269 -44.76 29.77 18.46
C LYS A 269 -44.32 28.57 19.29
N LYS A 270 -44.68 28.58 20.58
CA LYS A 270 -44.57 27.41 21.46
C LYS A 270 -45.48 26.30 20.95
N VAL A 271 -44.94 25.16 20.68
CA VAL A 271 -45.69 23.92 20.48
C VAL A 271 -45.63 23.15 21.79
N GLU A 272 -46.77 22.96 22.42
CA GLU A 272 -46.96 22.06 23.57
C GLU A 272 -46.83 20.64 23.08
N VAL A 273 -45.90 19.89 23.66
CA VAL A 273 -45.76 18.44 23.45
C VAL A 273 -46.73 17.77 24.42
N LYS A 274 -47.77 17.14 23.91
CA LYS A 274 -48.61 16.22 24.67
C LYS A 274 -47.85 14.90 24.84
N GLU A 275 -47.65 14.50 26.09
CA GLU A 275 -47.23 13.16 26.47
C GLU A 275 -48.27 12.12 25.97
N ILE A 276 -47.77 11.12 25.25
CA ILE A 276 -48.58 9.97 24.84
C ILE A 276 -48.40 8.90 25.93
N ASP A 277 -49.50 8.58 26.58
CA ASP A 277 -49.60 7.49 27.58
C ASP A 277 -49.50 6.12 26.85
N THR A 278 -48.45 5.34 27.19
CA THR A 278 -48.16 4.04 26.57
C THR A 278 -48.74 2.84 27.32
N SER A 279 -49.73 3.04 28.17
CA SER A 279 -50.28 1.98 29.02
C SER A 279 -51.25 0.99 28.33
N ASP A 280 -51.60 1.16 27.06
CA ASP A 280 -52.57 0.32 26.34
C ASP A 280 -52.00 -0.45 25.13
N LEU A 281 -50.73 -0.75 25.10
CA LEU A 281 -50.17 -1.66 24.07
C LEU A 281 -50.11 -3.09 24.60
N ASN A 282 -51.18 -3.85 24.29
CA ASN A 282 -51.26 -5.28 24.54
C ASN A 282 -50.37 -6.03 23.49
N LEU A 283 -49.35 -6.74 24.01
CA LEU A 283 -48.31 -7.42 23.20
C LEU A 283 -48.70 -8.84 22.76
N ASP A 284 -49.96 -9.25 22.96
CA ASP A 284 -50.38 -10.66 22.74
C ASP A 284 -50.94 -10.97 21.33
N ASP A 285 -50.97 -10.01 20.41
CA ASP A 285 -51.55 -10.21 19.08
C ASP A 285 -50.55 -10.29 17.90
N LEU A 286 -49.26 -10.59 18.16
CA LEU A 286 -48.30 -10.88 17.10
C LEU A 286 -48.08 -12.40 16.96
N ASN A 287 -49.00 -13.05 16.28
CA ASN A 287 -48.81 -14.40 15.72
C ASN A 287 -47.85 -14.32 14.53
N PHE A 288 -46.70 -14.97 14.64
CA PHE A 288 -45.83 -15.30 13.53
C PHE A 288 -46.02 -16.80 13.22
N ASP A 289 -46.86 -17.09 12.26
CA ASP A 289 -46.89 -18.37 11.54
C ASP A 289 -46.43 -18.12 10.07
N ASP A 290 -45.49 -18.99 9.64
CA ASP A 290 -44.86 -19.29 8.35
C ASP A 290 -43.60 -18.55 7.99
#